data_b73fb9b9c748183e2184b4e2d4c2ab2c
#
_entry.id   b73fb9b9c748183e2184b4e2d4c2ab2c
#
_cell.length_a   1.000
_cell.length_b   1.000
_cell.length_c   1.000
_cell.angle_alpha   90.00
_cell.angle_beta   90.00
_cell.angle_gamma   90.00
#
_symmetry.space_group_name_H-M   'P 1'
#
loop_
_entity.id
_entity.type
_entity.pdbx_description
1 polymer ?
#
loop_
_entity_poly.entity_id
_entity_poly.type
_entity_poly.pdbx_seq_one_letter_code
_entity_poly.pdbx_strand_id
1 'polypeptide(L)'
;MDPLTNRPEASQSFRTAQESFWAGSFGSEYIDRNQGDALLASNLDFFAKALRCTRGVGSCIEFGANIGMNLRALHLLFPAMERHAIEINPDATRALRGFLAPEAVHEGSILDFLPGRTWDLVLIKGVLIHIEPASLPHVYERLAASSGRYVLMCEYYNPSPVSIPYRGHAERLFKRDFAGEFLDMNPGFRLVDYGFVYRRDPNFPQDDITWFLMERAGSDAATRALP
;
A
#
# COMPACT_ATOMS: atom_id res chain seq x y z
N MET A 1 13.09 -32.60 -35.96
CA MET A 1 13.30 -31.13 -35.94
C MET A 1 11.99 -30.50 -35.57
N ASP A 2 11.86 -30.16 -34.31
CA ASP A 2 10.65 -29.58 -33.77
C ASP A 2 10.85 -28.06 -33.65
N PRO A 3 10.03 -27.22 -34.30
CA PRO A 3 10.20 -25.76 -34.21
C PRO A 3 9.63 -25.29 -32.88
N LEU A 4 10.51 -24.93 -31.93
CA LEU A 4 10.17 -24.19 -30.72
C LEU A 4 9.43 -22.91 -31.15
N THR A 5 8.13 -22.91 -30.91
CA THR A 5 7.26 -21.73 -31.01
C THR A 5 7.69 -20.70 -29.98
N ASN A 6 8.45 -19.73 -30.45
CA ASN A 6 8.74 -18.50 -29.74
C ASN A 6 7.41 -17.72 -29.58
N ARG A 7 6.69 -17.90 -28.45
CA ARG A 7 5.59 -17.02 -28.10
C ARG A 7 6.22 -15.67 -27.73
N PRO A 8 5.87 -14.56 -28.40
CA PRO A 8 6.28 -13.26 -27.92
C PRO A 8 5.66 -13.04 -26.54
N GLU A 9 6.49 -12.77 -25.53
CA GLU A 9 6.05 -12.20 -24.27
C GLU A 9 5.23 -10.95 -24.60
N ALA A 10 3.95 -10.95 -24.21
CA ALA A 10 3.10 -9.79 -24.35
C ALA A 10 3.77 -8.65 -23.55
N SER A 11 4.29 -7.63 -24.24
CA SER A 11 4.82 -6.45 -23.60
C SER A 11 3.70 -5.82 -22.80
N GLN A 12 3.77 -5.87 -21.46
CA GLN A 12 2.86 -5.13 -20.61
C GLN A 12 3.01 -3.65 -20.96
N SER A 13 2.00 -3.07 -21.56
CA SER A 13 1.97 -1.63 -21.83
C SER A 13 1.54 -0.93 -20.53
N PHE A 14 2.50 -0.26 -19.88
CA PHE A 14 2.22 0.57 -18.70
C PHE A 14 1.54 1.88 -19.12
N ARG A 15 0.59 2.37 -18.31
CA ARG A 15 -0.14 3.62 -18.59
C ARG A 15 0.70 4.85 -18.30
N THR A 16 1.62 4.76 -17.31
CA THR A 16 2.42 5.88 -16.85
C THR A 16 3.91 5.53 -16.83
N ALA A 17 4.75 6.57 -16.90
CA ALA A 17 6.19 6.41 -16.77
C ALA A 17 6.58 5.94 -15.34
N GLN A 18 5.75 6.22 -14.34
CA GLN A 18 5.93 5.76 -12.97
C GLN A 18 5.72 4.25 -12.87
N GLU A 19 4.66 3.72 -13.48
CA GLU A 19 4.43 2.26 -13.53
C GLU A 19 5.60 1.52 -14.16
N SER A 20 6.05 1.98 -15.33
CA SER A 20 7.22 1.39 -16.03
C SER A 20 8.49 1.45 -15.17
N PHE A 21 8.69 2.54 -14.42
CA PHE A 21 9.83 2.72 -13.53
C PHE A 21 9.83 1.71 -12.38
N TRP A 22 8.68 1.50 -11.72
CA TRP A 22 8.56 0.59 -10.58
C TRP A 22 8.45 -0.88 -10.99
N ALA A 23 7.88 -1.19 -12.15
CA ALA A 23 7.86 -2.55 -12.70
C ALA A 23 9.23 -3.01 -13.21
N GLY A 24 10.14 -2.09 -13.52
CA GLY A 24 11.46 -2.35 -14.07
C GLY A 24 12.56 -2.57 -13.04
N SER A 25 13.82 -2.45 -13.50
CA SER A 25 15.04 -2.71 -12.71
C SER A 25 15.13 -1.86 -11.43
N PHE A 26 14.67 -0.61 -11.47
CA PHE A 26 14.68 0.24 -10.27
C PHE A 26 13.84 -0.36 -9.13
N GLY A 27 12.64 -0.89 -9.44
CA GLY A 27 11.80 -1.58 -8.45
C GLY A 27 12.48 -2.83 -7.91
N SER A 28 13.15 -3.60 -8.76
CA SER A 28 13.91 -4.79 -8.33
C SER A 28 15.09 -4.43 -7.43
N GLU A 29 15.87 -3.39 -7.75
CA GLU A 29 16.95 -2.89 -6.89
C GLU A 29 16.44 -2.30 -5.56
N TYR A 30 15.20 -1.82 -5.53
CA TYR A 30 14.57 -1.30 -4.30
C TYR A 30 14.27 -2.42 -3.29
N ILE A 31 14.06 -3.65 -3.75
CA ILE A 31 13.81 -4.83 -2.92
C ILE A 31 14.95 -5.05 -1.93
N ASP A 32 16.20 -5.01 -2.39
CA ASP A 32 17.38 -5.30 -1.57
C ASP A 32 17.57 -4.33 -0.40
N ARG A 33 17.01 -3.13 -0.50
CA ARG A 33 17.10 -2.07 0.52
C ARG A 33 15.96 -2.10 1.54
N ASN A 34 14.89 -2.83 1.24
CA ASN A 34 13.65 -2.80 2.03
C ASN A 34 13.33 -4.17 2.63
N GLN A 35 14.30 -4.76 3.30
CA GLN A 35 14.18 -6.07 3.95
C GLN A 35 14.99 -6.13 5.25
N GLY A 36 14.78 -7.17 6.04
CA GLY A 36 15.54 -7.47 7.25
C GLY A 36 14.77 -7.22 8.55
N ASP A 37 15.35 -7.74 9.63
CA ASP A 37 14.70 -7.80 10.95
C ASP A 37 14.50 -6.40 11.57
N ALA A 38 15.41 -5.47 11.33
CA ALA A 38 15.29 -4.10 11.83
C ALA A 38 14.06 -3.38 11.23
N LEU A 39 13.83 -3.54 9.92
CA LEU A 39 12.65 -2.99 9.26
C LEU A 39 11.38 -3.69 9.76
N LEU A 40 11.42 -5.01 9.97
CA LEU A 40 10.29 -5.75 10.51
C LEU A 40 9.94 -5.27 11.92
N ALA A 41 10.92 -5.05 12.79
CA ALA A 41 10.72 -4.53 14.14
C ALA A 41 10.11 -3.10 14.12
N SER A 42 10.61 -2.22 13.24
CA SER A 42 10.05 -0.89 13.05
C SER A 42 8.61 -0.92 12.53
N ASN A 43 8.29 -1.84 11.61
CA ASN A 43 6.93 -2.04 11.12
C ASN A 43 6.00 -2.58 12.20
N LEU A 44 6.46 -3.47 13.09
CA LEU A 44 5.67 -3.97 14.23
C LEU A 44 5.29 -2.83 15.17
N ASP A 45 6.26 -2.02 15.60
CA ASP A 45 6.00 -0.85 16.44
C ASP A 45 5.02 0.11 15.76
N PHE A 46 5.24 0.39 14.48
CA PHE A 46 4.38 1.27 13.67
C PHE A 46 2.94 0.79 13.63
N PHE A 47 2.70 -0.47 13.21
CA PHE A 47 1.34 -0.98 13.06
C PHE A 47 0.64 -1.18 14.40
N ALA A 48 1.35 -1.53 15.48
CA ALA A 48 0.79 -1.58 16.82
C ALA A 48 0.24 -0.21 17.27
N LYS A 49 0.91 0.89 16.87
CA LYS A 49 0.45 2.26 17.14
C LYS A 49 -0.68 2.68 16.19
N ALA A 50 -0.49 2.53 14.88
CA ALA A 50 -1.42 3.03 13.87
C ALA A 50 -2.78 2.31 13.88
N LEU A 51 -2.82 1.05 14.32
CA LEU A 51 -4.05 0.24 14.34
C LEU A 51 -4.69 0.12 15.73
N ARG A 52 -4.17 0.80 16.76
CA ARG A 52 -4.70 0.73 18.14
C ARG A 52 -6.17 1.12 18.25
N CYS A 53 -6.66 1.97 17.37
CA CYS A 53 -8.04 2.43 17.33
C CYS A 53 -8.95 1.56 16.45
N THR A 54 -8.42 0.51 15.82
CA THR A 54 -9.22 -0.43 15.00
C THR A 54 -9.82 -1.55 15.85
N ARG A 55 -10.89 -2.17 15.35
CA ARG A 55 -11.53 -3.34 15.96
C ARG A 55 -11.99 -4.30 14.89
N GLY A 56 -11.85 -5.62 15.14
CA GLY A 56 -12.42 -6.67 14.29
C GLY A 56 -11.83 -6.69 12.87
N VAL A 57 -10.53 -6.37 12.70
CA VAL A 57 -9.85 -6.41 11.40
C VAL A 57 -9.46 -7.86 11.11
N GLY A 58 -10.27 -8.56 10.32
CA GLY A 58 -10.06 -9.95 9.91
C GLY A 58 -9.44 -10.09 8.51
N SER A 59 -9.38 -9.02 7.73
CA SER A 59 -8.82 -9.03 6.37
C SER A 59 -8.11 -7.72 6.02
N CYS A 60 -7.01 -7.82 5.26
CA CYS A 60 -6.23 -6.68 4.79
C CYS A 60 -5.82 -6.87 3.33
N ILE A 61 -5.83 -5.77 2.57
CA ILE A 61 -5.16 -5.68 1.27
C ILE A 61 -4.18 -4.52 1.27
N GLU A 62 -2.96 -4.76 0.80
CA GLU A 62 -1.93 -3.73 0.64
C GLU A 62 -1.75 -3.36 -0.83
N PHE A 63 -1.82 -2.08 -1.13
CA PHE A 63 -1.60 -1.48 -2.44
C PHE A 63 -0.14 -1.08 -2.58
N GLY A 64 0.60 -1.75 -3.48
CA GLY A 64 2.05 -1.60 -3.65
C GLY A 64 2.84 -2.28 -2.53
N ALA A 65 2.63 -3.58 -2.36
CA ALA A 65 3.13 -4.33 -1.21
C ALA A 65 4.64 -4.61 -1.23
N ASN A 66 5.33 -4.37 -2.36
CA ASN A 66 6.71 -4.79 -2.55
C ASN A 66 6.88 -6.28 -2.15
N ILE A 67 7.93 -6.64 -1.40
CA ILE A 67 8.13 -8.01 -0.88
C ILE A 67 7.33 -8.34 0.39
N GLY A 68 6.39 -7.47 0.79
CA GLY A 68 5.42 -7.71 1.85
C GLY A 68 5.93 -7.55 3.28
N MET A 69 6.91 -6.70 3.54
CA MET A 69 7.42 -6.47 4.90
C MET A 69 6.35 -5.92 5.86
N ASN A 70 5.42 -5.11 5.35
CA ASN A 70 4.27 -4.64 6.12
C ASN A 70 3.30 -5.80 6.44
N LEU A 71 2.99 -6.64 5.45
CA LEU A 71 2.11 -7.80 5.62
C LEU A 71 2.71 -8.87 6.55
N ARG A 72 4.04 -8.99 6.60
CA ARG A 72 4.75 -9.84 7.57
C ARG A 72 4.59 -9.30 9.00
N ALA A 73 4.73 -7.99 9.20
CA ALA A 73 4.47 -7.36 10.50
C ALA A 73 3.01 -7.53 10.94
N LEU A 74 2.06 -7.30 10.02
CA LEU A 74 0.63 -7.52 10.29
C LEU A 74 0.33 -8.99 10.62
N HIS A 75 1.01 -9.94 9.99
CA HIS A 75 0.86 -11.37 10.36
C HIS A 75 1.26 -11.66 11.81
N LEU A 76 2.34 -11.07 12.27
CA LEU A 76 2.81 -11.27 13.65
C LEU A 76 1.88 -10.61 14.67
N LEU A 77 1.30 -9.45 14.34
CA LEU A 77 0.36 -8.74 15.21
C LEU A 77 -1.05 -9.37 15.19
N PHE A 78 -1.49 -9.84 14.02
CA PHE A 78 -2.83 -10.37 13.77
C PHE A 78 -2.75 -11.70 13.00
N PRO A 79 -2.35 -12.82 13.65
CA PRO A 79 -2.07 -14.08 12.96
C PRO A 79 -3.26 -14.66 12.16
N ALA A 80 -4.48 -14.39 12.61
CA ALA A 80 -5.72 -14.86 11.96
C ALA A 80 -6.19 -13.95 10.80
N MET A 81 -5.55 -12.78 10.59
CA MET A 81 -5.92 -11.85 9.54
C MET A 81 -5.60 -12.43 8.16
N GLU A 82 -6.60 -12.46 7.26
CA GLU A 82 -6.42 -12.73 5.84
C GLU A 82 -5.65 -11.57 5.20
N ARG A 83 -4.62 -11.83 4.40
CA ARG A 83 -3.74 -10.81 3.81
C ARG A 83 -3.66 -10.96 2.31
N HIS A 84 -3.88 -9.86 1.61
CA HIS A 84 -3.80 -9.74 0.16
C HIS A 84 -2.80 -8.64 -0.23
N ALA A 85 -2.27 -8.73 -1.43
CA ALA A 85 -1.30 -7.80 -1.96
C ALA A 85 -1.59 -7.45 -3.41
N ILE A 86 -1.36 -6.18 -3.77
CA ILE A 86 -1.25 -5.73 -5.17
C ILE A 86 0.18 -5.24 -5.35
N GLU A 87 0.86 -5.72 -6.38
CA GLU A 87 2.23 -5.33 -6.67
C GLU A 87 2.50 -5.38 -8.17
N ILE A 88 3.18 -4.36 -8.69
CA ILE A 88 3.45 -4.22 -10.11
C ILE A 88 4.79 -4.87 -10.52
N ASN A 89 5.73 -5.01 -9.57
CA ASN A 89 7.05 -5.58 -9.85
C ASN A 89 7.03 -7.11 -9.80
N PRO A 90 7.43 -7.82 -10.88
CA PRO A 90 7.38 -9.29 -10.93
C PRO A 90 8.29 -9.99 -9.93
N ASP A 91 9.45 -9.41 -9.58
CA ASP A 91 10.37 -10.01 -8.60
C ASP A 91 9.78 -9.90 -7.18
N ALA A 92 9.16 -8.76 -6.87
CA ALA A 92 8.45 -8.56 -5.61
C ALA A 92 7.23 -9.49 -5.49
N THR A 93 6.43 -9.66 -6.54
CA THR A 93 5.30 -10.61 -6.52
C THR A 93 5.74 -12.05 -6.34
N ARG A 94 6.88 -12.43 -6.89
CA ARG A 94 7.48 -13.76 -6.65
C ARG A 94 7.82 -13.95 -5.17
N ALA A 95 8.39 -12.94 -4.52
CA ALA A 95 8.68 -12.98 -3.08
C ALA A 95 7.40 -13.03 -2.23
N LEU A 96 6.35 -12.28 -2.60
CA LEU A 96 5.04 -12.32 -1.95
C LEU A 96 4.42 -13.72 -1.99
N ARG A 97 4.44 -14.39 -3.14
CA ARG A 97 3.95 -15.77 -3.32
C ARG A 97 4.74 -16.81 -2.52
N GLY A 98 5.89 -16.43 -1.96
CA GLY A 98 6.66 -17.26 -1.03
C GLY A 98 6.05 -17.35 0.38
N PHE A 99 5.10 -16.48 0.76
CA PHE A 99 4.45 -16.49 2.08
C PHE A 99 2.95 -16.16 2.09
N LEU A 100 2.39 -15.67 1.00
CA LEU A 100 0.96 -15.54 0.79
C LEU A 100 0.47 -16.64 -0.16
N ALA A 101 -0.81 -16.99 -0.05
CA ALA A 101 -1.44 -17.84 -1.04
C ALA A 101 -1.40 -17.17 -2.44
N PRO A 102 -1.16 -17.91 -3.51
CA PRO A 102 -1.03 -17.35 -4.85
C PRO A 102 -2.21 -16.46 -5.27
N GLU A 103 -3.43 -16.83 -4.90
CA GLU A 103 -4.67 -16.12 -5.16
C GLU A 103 -4.81 -14.81 -4.36
N ALA A 104 -4.03 -14.66 -3.30
CA ALA A 104 -3.96 -13.43 -2.50
C ALA A 104 -2.98 -12.39 -3.06
N VAL A 105 -2.22 -12.73 -4.11
CA VAL A 105 -1.25 -11.84 -4.75
C VAL A 105 -1.73 -11.43 -6.13
N HIS A 106 -2.15 -10.18 -6.26
CA HIS A 106 -2.48 -9.57 -7.53
C HIS A 106 -1.23 -8.92 -8.13
N GLU A 107 -0.70 -9.51 -9.22
CA GLU A 107 0.39 -8.94 -9.99
C GLU A 107 -0.16 -7.96 -11.02
N GLY A 108 0.11 -6.67 -10.83
CA GLY A 108 -0.36 -5.63 -11.72
C GLY A 108 -0.40 -4.25 -11.10
N SER A 109 -0.89 -3.30 -11.89
CA SER A 109 -1.03 -1.92 -11.49
C SER A 109 -2.21 -1.72 -10.53
N ILE A 110 -2.01 -0.88 -9.50
CA ILE A 110 -3.09 -0.39 -8.65
C ILE A 110 -4.12 0.45 -9.44
N LEU A 111 -3.71 1.03 -10.57
CA LEU A 111 -4.60 1.79 -11.46
C LEU A 111 -5.58 0.88 -12.22
N ASP A 112 -5.17 -0.36 -12.49
CA ASP A 112 -5.99 -1.35 -13.20
C ASP A 112 -6.78 -2.27 -12.27
N PHE A 113 -6.44 -2.27 -10.98
CA PHE A 113 -7.06 -3.17 -10.02
C PHE A 113 -8.55 -2.88 -9.85
N LEU A 114 -9.35 -3.92 -10.07
CA LEU A 114 -10.80 -3.91 -9.85
C LEU A 114 -11.12 -4.86 -8.69
N PRO A 115 -11.55 -4.35 -7.51
CA PRO A 115 -11.83 -5.22 -6.39
C PRO A 115 -13.08 -6.06 -6.65
N GLY A 116 -12.96 -7.39 -6.52
CA GLY A 116 -14.08 -8.32 -6.56
C GLY A 116 -14.76 -8.48 -5.19
N ARG A 117 -14.19 -7.90 -4.13
CA ARG A 117 -14.67 -7.91 -2.74
C ARG A 117 -14.14 -6.68 -2.01
N THR A 118 -14.53 -6.54 -0.75
CA THR A 118 -13.94 -5.56 0.16
C THR A 118 -13.12 -6.26 1.26
N TRP A 119 -12.18 -5.51 1.86
CA TRP A 119 -11.36 -5.92 3.00
C TRP A 119 -11.62 -4.99 4.18
N ASP A 120 -11.47 -5.50 5.40
CA ASP A 120 -11.66 -4.67 6.61
C ASP A 120 -10.65 -3.53 6.69
N LEU A 121 -9.40 -3.78 6.22
CA LEU A 121 -8.32 -2.81 6.16
C LEU A 121 -7.76 -2.73 4.73
N VAL A 122 -7.72 -1.55 4.17
CA VAL A 122 -6.94 -1.21 2.98
C VAL A 122 -5.71 -0.42 3.43
N LEU A 123 -4.52 -0.93 3.11
CA LEU A 123 -3.24 -0.32 3.44
C LEU A 123 -2.57 0.22 2.18
N ILE A 124 -2.05 1.44 2.26
CA ILE A 124 -1.14 2.01 1.27
C ILE A 124 -0.04 2.78 1.99
N LYS A 125 1.25 2.43 1.72
CA LYS A 125 2.39 2.99 2.46
C LYS A 125 3.57 3.24 1.53
N GLY A 126 3.93 4.53 1.35
CA GLY A 126 5.05 4.96 0.52
C GLY A 126 4.82 4.73 -0.98
N VAL A 127 3.59 4.78 -1.46
CA VAL A 127 3.19 4.52 -2.84
C VAL A 127 2.60 5.75 -3.52
N LEU A 128 1.67 6.45 -2.87
CA LEU A 128 1.00 7.62 -3.46
C LEU A 128 1.99 8.73 -3.81
N ILE A 129 3.09 8.84 -3.06
CA ILE A 129 4.20 9.76 -3.34
C ILE A 129 4.86 9.51 -4.70
N HIS A 130 4.64 8.35 -5.32
CA HIS A 130 5.19 7.96 -6.62
C HIS A 130 4.13 7.89 -7.73
N ILE A 131 2.88 8.18 -7.42
CA ILE A 131 1.78 8.22 -8.40
C ILE A 131 1.72 9.61 -9.03
N GLU A 132 1.56 9.64 -10.35
CA GLU A 132 1.34 10.89 -11.08
C GLU A 132 0.09 11.59 -10.53
N PRO A 133 0.16 12.90 -10.21
CA PRO A 133 -0.95 13.62 -9.59
C PRO A 133 -2.28 13.51 -10.33
N ALA A 134 -2.25 13.45 -11.67
CA ALA A 134 -3.46 13.28 -12.48
C ALA A 134 -4.16 11.92 -12.28
N SER A 135 -3.43 10.91 -11.82
CA SER A 135 -3.96 9.56 -11.58
C SER A 135 -4.44 9.34 -10.14
N LEU A 136 -4.13 10.25 -9.20
CA LEU A 136 -4.51 10.11 -7.79
C LEU A 136 -6.01 9.95 -7.55
N PRO A 137 -6.91 10.72 -8.22
CA PRO A 137 -8.35 10.54 -8.02
C PRO A 137 -8.79 9.10 -8.29
N HIS A 138 -8.25 8.49 -9.33
CA HIS A 138 -8.56 7.10 -9.68
C HIS A 138 -8.04 6.10 -8.61
N VAL A 139 -6.85 6.34 -8.05
CA VAL A 139 -6.34 5.52 -6.94
C VAL A 139 -7.24 5.67 -5.70
N TYR A 140 -7.68 6.88 -5.37
CA TYR A 140 -8.60 7.10 -4.23
C TYR A 140 -9.92 6.36 -4.40
N GLU A 141 -10.48 6.32 -5.61
CA GLU A 141 -11.67 5.51 -5.91
C GLU A 141 -11.40 4.01 -5.67
N ARG A 142 -10.23 3.49 -6.09
CA ARG A 142 -9.85 2.08 -5.88
C ARG A 142 -9.69 1.74 -4.40
N LEU A 143 -9.02 2.61 -3.62
CA LEU A 143 -8.88 2.45 -2.18
C LEU A 143 -10.26 2.41 -1.50
N ALA A 144 -11.13 3.38 -1.82
CA ALA A 144 -12.48 3.43 -1.27
C ALA A 144 -13.31 2.19 -1.66
N ALA A 145 -13.28 1.78 -2.93
CA ALA A 145 -14.03 0.61 -3.41
C ALA A 145 -13.55 -0.70 -2.78
N SER A 146 -12.26 -0.80 -2.43
CA SER A 146 -11.67 -1.97 -1.78
C SER A 146 -11.92 -2.02 -0.27
N SER A 147 -12.26 -0.88 0.36
CA SER A 147 -12.41 -0.81 1.81
C SER A 147 -13.81 -1.16 2.26
N GLY A 148 -13.95 -2.20 3.06
CA GLY A 148 -15.15 -2.49 3.83
C GLY A 148 -15.28 -1.61 5.08
N ARG A 149 -14.14 -1.21 5.67
CA ARG A 149 -14.16 -0.44 6.90
C ARG A 149 -13.04 0.59 7.01
N TYR A 150 -11.78 0.18 7.05
CA TYR A 150 -10.66 1.07 7.30
C TYR A 150 -9.79 1.29 6.07
N VAL A 151 -9.25 2.51 5.94
CA VAL A 151 -8.13 2.84 5.05
C VAL A 151 -7.02 3.39 5.92
N LEU A 152 -5.83 2.78 5.87
CA LEU A 152 -4.60 3.29 6.48
C LEU A 152 -3.68 3.80 5.37
N MET A 153 -3.47 5.10 5.36
CA MET A 153 -2.64 5.80 4.39
C MET A 153 -1.40 6.35 5.07
N CYS A 154 -0.21 6.00 4.56
CA CYS A 154 1.07 6.31 5.19
C CYS A 154 2.03 6.89 4.15
N GLU A 155 2.15 8.22 4.09
CA GLU A 155 2.84 8.92 3.01
C GLU A 155 3.63 10.13 3.51
N TYR A 156 4.45 10.72 2.65
CA TYR A 156 5.12 11.98 2.95
C TYR A 156 4.12 13.14 2.80
N TYR A 157 3.67 13.65 3.94
CA TYR A 157 2.72 14.75 4.00
C TYR A 157 3.34 16.10 3.65
N ASN A 158 2.60 16.92 2.93
CA ASN A 158 2.81 18.36 2.82
C ASN A 158 1.45 19.05 2.64
N PRO A 159 1.17 20.17 3.34
CA PRO A 159 -0.13 20.85 3.25
C PRO A 159 -0.41 21.45 1.86
N SER A 160 0.62 21.64 1.05
CA SER A 160 0.50 22.12 -0.33
C SER A 160 1.24 21.17 -1.26
N PRO A 161 0.70 20.87 -2.45
CA PRO A 161 1.36 19.97 -3.40
C PRO A 161 2.76 20.47 -3.78
N VAL A 162 3.76 19.58 -3.66
CA VAL A 162 5.13 19.82 -4.10
C VAL A 162 5.68 18.60 -4.82
N SER A 163 6.52 18.83 -5.84
CA SER A 163 7.29 17.80 -6.53
C SER A 163 8.76 17.91 -6.14
N ILE A 164 9.38 16.78 -5.81
CA ILE A 164 10.76 16.69 -5.36
C ILE A 164 11.53 15.74 -6.28
N PRO A 165 12.74 16.10 -6.74
CA PRO A 165 13.58 15.15 -7.45
C PRO A 165 13.90 13.93 -6.56
N TYR A 166 13.69 12.74 -7.11
CA TYR A 166 13.93 11.49 -6.41
C TYR A 166 15.08 10.73 -7.06
N ARG A 167 16.22 10.61 -6.33
CA ARG A 167 17.42 9.89 -6.79
C ARG A 167 17.89 10.30 -8.19
N GLY A 168 17.87 11.60 -8.49
CA GLY A 168 18.30 12.16 -9.77
C GLY A 168 17.20 12.18 -10.85
N HIS A 169 16.01 11.69 -10.57
CA HIS A 169 14.87 11.74 -11.47
C HIS A 169 13.89 12.85 -11.07
N ALA A 170 13.57 13.75 -12.00
CA ALA A 170 12.54 14.75 -11.82
C ALA A 170 11.14 14.08 -11.83
N GLU A 171 10.16 14.68 -11.14
CA GLU A 171 8.77 14.26 -11.14
C GLU A 171 8.54 12.79 -10.76
N ARG A 172 9.31 12.28 -9.78
CA ARG A 172 9.19 10.91 -9.26
C ARG A 172 8.78 10.83 -7.80
N LEU A 173 8.74 11.96 -7.09
CA LEU A 173 8.29 12.03 -5.71
C LEU A 173 7.43 13.28 -5.51
N PHE A 174 6.21 13.05 -5.06
CA PHE A 174 5.23 14.09 -4.77
C PHE A 174 4.89 14.04 -3.27
N LYS A 175 4.74 15.22 -2.65
CA LYS A 175 4.20 15.34 -1.29
C LYS A 175 2.95 16.18 -1.33
N ARG A 176 1.91 15.75 -0.66
CA ARG A 176 0.58 16.38 -0.65
C ARG A 176 -0.16 16.01 0.62
N ASP A 177 -1.33 16.57 0.81
CA ASP A 177 -2.32 16.08 1.76
C ASP A 177 -3.18 14.97 1.11
N PHE A 178 -2.57 13.82 0.87
CA PHE A 178 -3.24 12.67 0.23
C PHE A 178 -4.48 12.22 1.01
N ALA A 179 -4.43 12.27 2.35
CA ALA A 179 -5.55 11.86 3.19
C ALA A 179 -6.70 12.88 3.13
N GLY A 180 -6.39 14.17 3.14
CA GLY A 180 -7.39 15.23 2.94
C GLY A 180 -8.07 15.13 1.58
N GLU A 181 -7.29 14.96 0.51
CA GLU A 181 -7.83 14.77 -0.84
C GLU A 181 -8.72 13.52 -0.95
N PHE A 182 -8.32 12.42 -0.30
CA PHE A 182 -9.14 11.20 -0.24
C PHE A 182 -10.46 11.45 0.49
N LEU A 183 -10.44 12.13 1.64
CA LEU A 183 -11.64 12.43 2.44
C LEU A 183 -12.59 13.37 1.69
N ASP A 184 -12.06 14.38 1.00
CA ASP A 184 -12.86 15.32 0.19
C ASP A 184 -13.61 14.60 -0.95
N MET A 185 -12.97 13.62 -1.58
CA MET A 185 -13.57 12.80 -2.63
C MET A 185 -14.51 11.72 -2.10
N ASN A 186 -14.32 11.27 -0.86
CA ASN A 186 -15.04 10.14 -0.27
C ASN A 186 -15.74 10.54 1.04
N PRO A 187 -16.84 11.34 0.99
CA PRO A 187 -17.53 11.84 2.19
C PRO A 187 -18.15 10.74 3.06
N GLY A 188 -18.14 9.50 2.59
CA GLY A 188 -18.50 8.32 3.37
C GLY A 188 -17.40 7.83 4.32
N PHE A 189 -16.23 8.49 4.36
CA PHE A 189 -15.15 8.19 5.30
C PHE A 189 -14.94 9.34 6.28
N ARG A 190 -14.43 9.02 7.47
CA ARG A 190 -14.03 9.98 8.50
C ARG A 190 -12.63 9.66 9.02
N LEU A 191 -11.90 10.67 9.43
CA LEU A 191 -10.62 10.49 10.13
C LEU A 191 -10.86 9.89 11.52
N VAL A 192 -10.10 8.86 11.88
CA VAL A 192 -10.14 8.17 13.19
C VAL A 192 -8.92 8.51 14.03
N ASP A 193 -7.74 8.39 13.43
CA ASP A 193 -6.47 8.65 14.12
C ASP A 193 -5.41 9.06 13.10
N TYR A 194 -4.36 9.71 13.54
CA TYR A 194 -3.22 10.09 12.71
C TYR A 194 -1.96 10.23 13.56
N GLY A 195 -0.81 10.24 12.92
CA GLY A 195 0.46 10.43 13.60
C GLY A 195 1.64 10.50 12.64
N PHE A 196 2.81 10.59 13.23
CA PHE A 196 4.08 10.72 12.53
C PHE A 196 5.09 9.70 13.03
N VAL A 197 5.93 9.17 12.14
CA VAL A 197 7.09 8.35 12.46
C VAL A 197 8.36 9.02 11.96
N TYR A 198 9.44 8.88 12.72
CA TYR A 198 10.64 9.68 12.53
C TYR A 198 11.84 8.81 12.17
N ARG A 199 12.59 9.22 11.15
CA ARG A 199 13.81 8.51 10.71
C ARG A 199 14.95 8.48 11.73
N ARG A 200 14.90 9.33 12.76
CA ARG A 200 15.86 9.37 13.85
C ARG A 200 15.30 8.79 15.15
N ASP A 201 14.22 8.02 15.09
CA ASP A 201 13.79 7.23 16.25
C ASP A 201 14.94 6.31 16.66
N PRO A 202 15.35 6.30 17.93
CA PRO A 202 16.53 5.54 18.36
C PRO A 202 16.32 4.03 18.36
N ASN A 203 15.08 3.55 18.36
CA ASN A 203 14.74 2.13 18.47
C ASN A 203 14.07 1.59 17.21
N PHE A 204 13.12 2.35 16.64
CA PHE A 204 12.26 1.90 15.54
C PHE A 204 12.22 2.96 14.42
N PRO A 205 13.37 3.31 13.82
CA PRO A 205 13.43 4.32 12.78
C PRO A 205 12.64 3.89 11.55
N GLN A 206 11.88 4.82 10.97
CA GLN A 206 11.28 4.71 9.65
C GLN A 206 11.50 6.03 8.89
N ASP A 207 11.18 6.06 7.61
CA ASP A 207 11.14 7.32 6.86
C ASP A 207 10.18 8.31 7.53
N ASP A 208 10.40 9.62 7.35
CA ASP A 208 9.58 10.68 7.94
C ASP A 208 8.15 10.63 7.35
N ILE A 209 7.36 9.65 7.76
CA ILE A 209 6.03 9.33 7.23
C ILE A 209 4.95 9.86 8.17
N THR A 210 3.97 10.55 7.62
CA THR A 210 2.71 10.86 8.30
C THR A 210 1.68 9.80 7.91
N TRP A 211 0.98 9.23 8.91
CA TRP A 211 -0.05 8.24 8.68
C TRP A 211 -1.42 8.74 9.12
N PHE A 212 -2.45 8.30 8.42
CA PHE A 212 -3.84 8.64 8.65
C PHE A 212 -4.69 7.37 8.59
N LEU A 213 -5.41 7.09 9.67
CA LEU A 213 -6.40 6.02 9.74
C LEU A 213 -7.77 6.61 9.51
N MET A 214 -8.46 6.14 8.50
CA MET A 214 -9.80 6.58 8.14
C MET A 214 -10.78 5.40 8.23
N GLU A 215 -12.03 5.66 8.59
CA GLU A 215 -13.07 4.65 8.74
C GLU A 215 -14.30 5.02 7.91
N ARG A 216 -14.90 4.04 7.27
CA ARG A 216 -16.16 4.19 6.55
C ARG A 216 -17.30 4.45 7.53
N ALA A 217 -18.09 5.49 7.32
CA ALA A 217 -19.26 5.80 8.14
C ALA A 217 -20.27 4.64 8.11
N GLY A 218 -20.85 4.33 9.26
CA GLY A 218 -21.85 3.26 9.39
C GLY A 218 -21.29 1.84 9.53
N SER A 219 -19.98 1.63 9.47
CA SER A 219 -19.35 0.32 9.65
C SER A 219 -19.46 -0.24 11.09
N ASP A 220 -19.75 0.61 12.08
CA ASP A 220 -19.93 0.20 13.49
C ASP A 220 -21.17 -0.67 13.73
N ALA A 221 -22.16 -0.66 12.83
CA ALA A 221 -23.39 -1.40 13.02
C ALA A 221 -23.23 -2.92 12.89
N ALA A 222 -22.25 -3.37 12.11
CA ALA A 222 -21.98 -4.80 11.88
C ALA A 222 -21.23 -5.47 13.07
N THR A 223 -20.53 -4.71 13.91
CA THR A 223 -19.70 -5.25 15.00
C THR A 223 -20.49 -5.44 16.32
N ARG A 224 -21.74 -4.95 16.41
CA ARG A 224 -22.59 -5.11 17.59
C ARG A 224 -23.32 -6.45 17.69
N ALA A 225 -23.19 -7.34 16.73
CA ALA A 225 -23.85 -8.64 16.67
C ALA A 225 -22.85 -9.79 16.89
N LEU A 226 -22.06 -9.74 17.98
CA LEU A 226 -21.41 -10.93 18.51
C LEU A 226 -21.85 -11.09 19.97
N PRO A 227 -22.28 -12.31 20.33
CA PRO A 227 -22.83 -12.63 21.65
C PRO A 227 -21.80 -12.51 22.76
#